data_87e96905275e54da18961046c26b1222
#
_entry.id   87e96905275e54da18961046c26b1222
#
_cell.length_a   1.000
_cell.length_b   1.000
_cell.length_c   1.000
_cell.angle_alpha   90.00
_cell.angle_beta   90.00
_cell.angle_gamma   90.00
#
_symmetry.space_group_name_H-M   'P 1'
#
loop_
_entity.id
_entity.type
_entity.pdbx_description
1 polymer ?
#
loop_
_entity_poly.entity_id
_entity_poly.type
_entity_poly.pdbx_seq_one_letter_code
_entity_poly.pdbx_strand_id
1 'polypeptide(L)'
;MTRILKSKPVTDAIAADLAHRVERLKILGIEPTLAIVRVGSRPDDLSYERTACKRAKALGLTTRVFELDEKVSQEKLLLQIRRINADSSIHGCLVFRPLPSEMEDKLVCDELAMAKDIDGVSTASLGAVFTDAKEGFAPSTAEACVRALDFYDIPVEGKHVVVVGRSLVAVSYTHLTLPTTPYV
;
A
#
# COMPACT_ATOMS: atom_id res chain seq x y z
N MET A 1 17.49 -21.42 -18.63
CA MET A 1 16.08 -21.82 -18.37
C MET A 1 15.33 -20.65 -17.76
N THR A 2 14.10 -20.41 -18.18
CA THR A 2 13.23 -19.37 -17.58
C THR A 2 12.79 -19.81 -16.18
N ARG A 3 12.94 -18.94 -15.18
CA ARG A 3 12.47 -19.15 -13.81
C ARG A 3 11.25 -18.26 -13.54
N ILE A 4 10.14 -18.87 -13.14
CA ILE A 4 8.94 -18.14 -12.73
C ILE A 4 8.94 -18.05 -11.21
N LEU A 5 8.99 -16.82 -10.69
CA LEU A 5 8.97 -16.56 -9.26
C LEU A 5 7.52 -16.58 -8.76
N LYS A 6 7.24 -17.44 -7.77
CA LYS A 6 5.89 -17.56 -7.18
C LYS A 6 5.75 -16.62 -6.00
N SER A 7 4.64 -15.89 -5.91
CA SER A 7 4.37 -14.95 -4.80
C SER A 7 4.08 -15.65 -3.47
N LYS A 8 3.50 -16.86 -3.49
CA LYS A 8 3.07 -17.53 -2.26
C LYS A 8 4.20 -17.75 -1.23
N PRO A 9 5.40 -18.30 -1.57
CA PRO A 9 6.48 -18.43 -0.59
C PRO A 9 6.91 -17.10 0.01
N VAL A 10 6.95 -16.04 -0.81
CA VAL A 10 7.30 -14.67 -0.36
C VAL A 10 6.28 -14.16 0.65
N THR A 11 4.99 -14.28 0.34
CA THR A 11 3.92 -13.83 1.24
C THR A 11 3.85 -14.66 2.52
N ASP A 12 4.13 -15.95 2.47
CA ASP A 12 4.15 -16.80 3.66
C ASP A 12 5.30 -16.40 4.61
N ALA A 13 6.49 -16.09 4.06
CA ALA A 13 7.63 -15.63 4.85
C ALA A 13 7.36 -14.25 5.49
N ILE A 14 6.81 -13.31 4.71
CA ILE A 14 6.41 -12.00 5.22
C ILE A 14 5.35 -12.13 6.31
N ALA A 15 4.36 -13.01 6.13
CA ALA A 15 3.31 -13.24 7.12
C ALA A 15 3.84 -13.77 8.44
N ALA A 16 4.84 -14.66 8.41
CA ALA A 16 5.48 -15.19 9.61
C ALA A 16 6.20 -14.07 10.40
N ASP A 17 6.99 -13.22 9.73
CA ASP A 17 7.64 -12.08 10.36
C ASP A 17 6.62 -11.08 10.95
N LEU A 18 5.58 -10.74 10.18
CA LEU A 18 4.55 -9.82 10.61
C LEU A 18 3.79 -10.32 11.85
N ALA A 19 3.50 -11.63 11.95
CA ALA A 19 2.82 -12.18 13.10
C ALA A 19 3.60 -11.92 14.40
N HIS A 20 4.91 -12.12 14.40
CA HIS A 20 5.77 -11.81 15.55
C HIS A 20 5.79 -10.31 15.88
N ARG A 21 5.84 -9.45 14.87
CA ARG A 21 5.83 -8.00 15.06
C ARG A 21 4.51 -7.50 15.63
N VAL A 22 3.39 -8.03 15.16
CA VAL A 22 2.04 -7.71 15.66
C VAL A 22 1.89 -8.13 17.10
N GLU A 23 2.35 -9.34 17.48
CA GLU A 23 2.30 -9.81 18.84
C GLU A 23 3.11 -8.91 19.80
N ARG A 24 4.31 -8.49 19.39
CA ARG A 24 5.11 -7.54 20.17
C ARG A 24 4.41 -6.20 20.37
N LEU A 25 3.72 -5.66 19.34
CA LEU A 25 2.95 -4.43 19.46
C LEU A 25 1.78 -4.59 20.45
N LYS A 26 1.07 -5.72 20.41
CA LYS A 26 -0.02 -6.01 21.34
C LYS A 26 0.45 -6.11 22.79
N ILE A 27 1.61 -6.69 23.03
CA ILE A 27 2.22 -6.72 24.39
C ILE A 27 2.48 -5.28 24.89
N LEU A 28 2.79 -4.34 24.00
CA LEU A 28 2.98 -2.93 24.32
C LEU A 28 1.65 -2.15 24.40
N GLY A 29 0.50 -2.84 24.32
CA GLY A 29 -0.82 -2.21 24.34
C GLY A 29 -1.22 -1.52 23.06
N ILE A 30 -0.49 -1.75 21.95
CA ILE A 30 -0.80 -1.17 20.64
C ILE A 30 -1.59 -2.20 19.84
N GLU A 31 -2.82 -1.86 19.44
CA GLU A 31 -3.67 -2.65 18.55
C GLU A 31 -3.48 -2.16 17.10
N PRO A 32 -2.66 -2.82 16.26
CA PRO A 32 -2.42 -2.35 14.90
C PRO A 32 -3.72 -2.35 14.10
N THR A 33 -4.16 -1.18 13.66
CA THR A 33 -5.46 -0.98 13.02
C THR A 33 -5.29 -0.38 11.63
N LEU A 34 -5.90 -1.03 10.64
CA LEU A 34 -5.99 -0.59 9.25
C LEU A 34 -7.37 0.02 8.98
N ALA A 35 -7.39 1.26 8.52
CA ALA A 35 -8.57 1.86 7.91
C ALA A 35 -8.69 1.45 6.44
N ILE A 36 -9.89 1.09 6.00
CA ILE A 36 -10.22 0.87 4.61
C ILE A 36 -11.33 1.86 4.25
N VAL A 37 -11.09 2.72 3.26
CA VAL A 37 -12.06 3.70 2.79
C VAL A 37 -12.55 3.29 1.42
N ARG A 38 -13.88 3.19 1.27
CA ARG A 38 -14.56 2.80 0.03
C ARG A 38 -15.72 3.75 -0.26
N VAL A 39 -15.83 4.16 -1.53
CA VAL A 39 -16.96 4.93 -2.03
C VAL A 39 -17.82 4.04 -2.93
N GLY A 40 -19.10 3.91 -2.61
CA GLY A 40 -20.02 3.01 -3.30
C GLY A 40 -19.79 1.54 -2.94
N SER A 41 -20.37 0.64 -3.74
CA SER A 41 -20.41 -0.81 -3.47
C SER A 41 -20.15 -1.65 -4.72
N ARG A 42 -19.16 -1.27 -5.53
CA ARG A 42 -18.79 -2.05 -6.71
C ARG A 42 -18.39 -3.47 -6.32
N PRO A 43 -18.82 -4.51 -7.08
CA PRO A 43 -18.53 -5.91 -6.74
C PRO A 43 -17.05 -6.22 -6.55
N ASP A 44 -16.19 -5.61 -7.37
CA ASP A 44 -14.74 -5.80 -7.30
C ASP A 44 -14.16 -5.23 -6.00
N ASP A 45 -14.61 -4.04 -5.59
CA ASP A 45 -14.20 -3.41 -4.33
C ASP A 45 -14.64 -4.25 -3.13
N LEU A 46 -15.88 -4.74 -3.13
CA LEU A 46 -16.39 -5.61 -2.07
C LEU A 46 -15.60 -6.94 -1.98
N SER A 47 -15.21 -7.49 -3.12
CA SER A 47 -14.39 -8.71 -3.16
C SER A 47 -12.97 -8.46 -2.63
N TYR A 48 -12.39 -7.33 -3.01
CA TYR A 48 -11.06 -6.91 -2.53
C TYR A 48 -11.08 -6.61 -1.03
N GLU A 49 -12.09 -5.87 -0.55
CA GLU A 49 -12.31 -5.56 0.87
C GLU A 49 -12.37 -6.83 1.72
N ARG A 50 -13.22 -7.79 1.33
CA ARG A 50 -13.32 -9.09 2.03
C ARG A 50 -11.97 -9.80 2.12
N THR A 51 -11.20 -9.76 1.03
CA THR A 51 -9.88 -10.39 0.98
C THR A 51 -8.88 -9.65 1.86
N ALA A 52 -8.87 -8.32 1.82
CA ALA A 52 -8.01 -7.48 2.66
C ALA A 52 -8.32 -7.67 4.15
N CYS A 53 -9.59 -7.61 4.55
CA CYS A 53 -10.03 -7.85 5.92
C CYS A 53 -9.66 -9.27 6.41
N LYS A 54 -9.86 -10.29 5.57
CA LYS A 54 -9.50 -11.68 5.91
C LYS A 54 -7.99 -11.81 6.14
N ARG A 55 -7.17 -11.19 5.30
CA ARG A 55 -5.71 -11.22 5.44
C ARG A 55 -5.25 -10.45 6.67
N ALA A 56 -5.77 -9.25 6.88
CA ALA A 56 -5.48 -8.45 8.06
C ALA A 56 -5.79 -9.22 9.36
N LYS A 57 -6.99 -9.83 9.43
CA LYS A 57 -7.39 -10.67 10.57
C LYS A 57 -6.45 -11.87 10.78
N ALA A 58 -6.04 -12.53 9.71
CA ALA A 58 -5.11 -13.67 9.79
C ALA A 58 -3.73 -13.25 10.32
N LEU A 59 -3.33 -12.00 10.15
CA LEU A 59 -2.11 -11.40 10.69
C LEU A 59 -2.29 -10.79 12.07
N GLY A 60 -3.50 -10.85 12.64
CA GLY A 60 -3.81 -10.26 13.95
C GLY A 60 -4.01 -8.75 13.93
N LEU A 61 -4.23 -8.15 12.76
CA LEU A 61 -4.56 -6.73 12.61
C LEU A 61 -6.06 -6.51 12.75
N THR A 62 -6.42 -5.37 13.32
CA THR A 62 -7.80 -4.87 13.33
C THR A 62 -8.08 -4.08 12.06
N THR A 63 -9.27 -4.21 11.50
CA THR A 63 -9.71 -3.42 10.34
C THR A 63 -10.92 -2.58 10.70
N ARG A 64 -10.93 -1.31 10.26
CA ARG A 64 -12.09 -0.41 10.32
C ARG A 64 -12.47 -0.01 8.91
N VAL A 65 -13.64 -0.45 8.44
CA VAL A 65 -14.14 -0.11 7.12
C VAL A 65 -14.99 1.15 7.22
N PHE A 66 -14.68 2.13 6.40
CA PHE A 66 -15.41 3.37 6.21
C PHE A 66 -16.09 3.34 4.84
N GLU A 67 -17.31 2.88 4.85
CA GLU A 67 -18.17 2.85 3.66
C GLU A 67 -18.85 4.18 3.48
N LEU A 68 -18.64 4.80 2.32
CA LEU A 68 -19.28 6.05 1.93
C LEU A 68 -20.25 5.80 0.78
N ASP A 69 -21.35 6.53 0.81
CA ASP A 69 -22.35 6.47 -0.26
C ASP A 69 -21.73 6.81 -1.62
N GLU A 70 -22.20 6.17 -2.71
CA GLU A 70 -21.72 6.42 -4.07
C GLU A 70 -21.86 7.89 -4.50
N LYS A 71 -22.87 8.58 -3.96
CA LYS A 71 -23.15 10.01 -4.22
C LYS A 71 -22.53 10.94 -3.18
N VAL A 72 -21.61 10.45 -2.36
CA VAL A 72 -20.91 11.29 -1.37
C VAL A 72 -20.14 12.39 -2.09
N SER A 73 -20.16 13.61 -1.55
CA SER A 73 -19.32 14.68 -2.11
C SER A 73 -17.85 14.48 -1.77
N GLN A 74 -16.97 14.98 -2.63
CA GLN A 74 -15.53 14.94 -2.38
C GLN A 74 -15.15 15.59 -1.04
N GLU A 75 -15.80 16.69 -0.64
CA GLU A 75 -15.51 17.32 0.65
C GLU A 75 -15.79 16.40 1.83
N LYS A 76 -16.87 15.60 1.76
CA LYS A 76 -17.19 14.63 2.82
C LYS A 76 -16.18 13.50 2.86
N LEU A 77 -15.70 13.05 1.71
CA LEU A 77 -14.62 12.05 1.63
C LEU A 77 -13.33 12.62 2.23
N LEU A 78 -12.91 13.83 1.86
CA LEU A 78 -11.74 14.49 2.42
C LEU A 78 -11.88 14.68 3.94
N LEU A 79 -13.07 15.08 4.41
CA LEU A 79 -13.33 15.19 5.86
C LEU A 79 -13.16 13.83 6.56
N GLN A 80 -13.61 12.75 5.94
CA GLN A 80 -13.41 11.40 6.50
C GLN A 80 -11.92 11.03 6.57
N ILE A 81 -11.14 11.35 5.54
CA ILE A 81 -9.68 11.12 5.54
C ILE A 81 -9.01 11.95 6.64
N ARG A 82 -9.38 13.22 6.81
CA ARG A 82 -8.87 14.06 7.92
C ARG A 82 -9.15 13.46 9.30
N ARG A 83 -10.34 12.88 9.49
CA ARG A 83 -10.67 12.17 10.74
C ARG A 83 -9.77 10.95 10.95
N ILE A 84 -9.53 10.18 9.89
CA ILE A 84 -8.61 9.03 9.93
C ILE A 84 -7.19 9.49 10.23
N ASN A 85 -6.73 10.58 9.63
CA ASN A 85 -5.40 11.15 9.90
C ASN A 85 -5.24 11.55 11.37
N ALA A 86 -6.28 12.13 11.96
CA ALA A 86 -6.28 12.60 13.34
C ALA A 86 -6.46 11.47 14.38
N ASP A 87 -6.98 10.32 13.99
CA ASP A 87 -7.21 9.20 14.91
C ASP A 87 -5.92 8.41 15.15
N SER A 88 -5.31 8.60 16.33
CA SER A 88 -4.09 7.91 16.72
C SER A 88 -4.24 6.39 16.87
N SER A 89 -5.47 5.87 16.97
CA SER A 89 -5.74 4.43 17.01
C SER A 89 -5.75 3.78 15.64
N ILE A 90 -5.66 4.55 14.54
CA ILE A 90 -5.54 4.08 13.16
C ILE A 90 -4.08 4.25 12.71
N HIS A 91 -3.45 3.18 12.29
CA HIS A 91 -2.02 3.13 11.99
C HIS A 91 -1.69 3.09 10.48
N GLY A 92 -2.69 2.81 9.65
CA GLY A 92 -2.57 2.83 8.19
C GLY A 92 -3.93 2.98 7.55
N CYS A 93 -3.98 3.48 6.33
CA CYS A 93 -5.20 3.66 5.57
C CYS A 93 -5.04 3.19 4.13
N LEU A 94 -6.02 2.47 3.64
CA LEU A 94 -6.16 2.03 2.26
C LEU A 94 -7.41 2.68 1.66
N VAL A 95 -7.22 3.53 0.68
CA VAL A 95 -8.31 4.15 -0.07
C VAL A 95 -8.54 3.38 -1.36
N PHE A 96 -9.72 2.84 -1.55
CA PHE A 96 -10.04 2.07 -2.76
C PHE A 96 -10.19 2.98 -3.97
N ARG A 97 -9.56 2.60 -5.06
CA ARG A 97 -9.56 3.32 -6.32
C ARG A 97 -9.89 2.38 -7.50
N PRO A 98 -10.39 2.88 -8.62
CA PRO A 98 -10.66 4.28 -8.92
C PRO A 98 -11.84 4.83 -8.12
N LEU A 99 -11.76 6.12 -7.75
CA LEU A 99 -12.88 6.86 -7.19
C LEU A 99 -13.92 7.16 -8.28
N PRO A 100 -15.17 7.58 -7.92
CA PRO A 100 -16.12 8.12 -8.89
C PRO A 100 -15.51 9.23 -9.76
N SER A 101 -15.90 9.28 -11.03
CA SER A 101 -15.32 10.17 -12.03
C SER A 101 -15.43 11.66 -11.71
N GLU A 102 -16.38 12.03 -10.87
CA GLU A 102 -16.61 13.39 -10.40
C GLU A 102 -15.62 13.83 -9.32
N MET A 103 -14.81 12.89 -8.79
CA MET A 103 -13.83 13.14 -7.74
C MET A 103 -12.43 13.27 -8.33
N GLU A 104 -11.67 14.18 -7.76
CA GLU A 104 -10.26 14.35 -8.10
C GLU A 104 -9.39 13.40 -7.26
N ASP A 105 -9.03 12.26 -7.86
CA ASP A 105 -8.28 11.16 -7.22
C ASP A 105 -7.00 11.67 -6.53
N LYS A 106 -6.29 12.60 -7.20
CA LYS A 106 -5.06 13.16 -6.68
C LYS A 106 -5.26 13.94 -5.37
N LEU A 107 -6.29 14.78 -5.29
CA LEU A 107 -6.58 15.53 -4.07
C LEU A 107 -6.90 14.60 -2.90
N VAL A 108 -7.63 13.52 -3.18
CA VAL A 108 -7.98 12.53 -2.16
C VAL A 108 -6.75 11.78 -1.66
N CYS A 109 -5.86 11.38 -2.56
CA CYS A 109 -4.61 10.72 -2.19
C CYS A 109 -3.68 11.66 -1.40
N ASP A 110 -3.58 12.93 -1.80
CA ASP A 110 -2.71 13.92 -1.15
C ASP A 110 -3.24 14.41 0.20
N GLU A 111 -4.54 14.23 0.48
CA GLU A 111 -5.11 14.50 1.80
C GLU A 111 -4.67 13.46 2.84
N LEU A 112 -4.32 12.24 2.41
CA LEU A 112 -3.90 11.19 3.34
C LEU A 112 -2.51 11.49 3.89
N ALA A 113 -2.39 11.44 5.22
CA ALA A 113 -1.10 11.62 5.88
C ALA A 113 -0.09 10.54 5.44
N MET A 114 1.09 10.94 5.03
CA MET A 114 2.16 10.06 4.53
C MET A 114 2.43 8.88 5.48
N ALA A 115 2.40 9.11 6.80
CA ALA A 115 2.60 8.07 7.81
C ALA A 115 1.49 7.01 7.84
N LYS A 116 0.35 7.25 7.17
CA LYS A 116 -0.78 6.32 7.08
C LYS A 116 -1.06 5.86 5.65
N ASP A 117 -0.35 6.38 4.67
CA ASP A 117 -0.47 6.04 3.25
C ASP A 117 0.24 4.74 2.92
N ILE A 118 -0.32 3.62 3.38
CA ILE A 118 0.31 2.30 3.24
C ILE A 118 0.38 1.77 1.81
N ASP A 119 -0.33 2.41 0.87
CA ASP A 119 -0.27 2.06 -0.56
C ASP A 119 0.75 2.92 -1.33
N GLY A 120 1.30 3.95 -0.67
CA GLY A 120 2.34 4.81 -1.23
C GLY A 120 1.86 5.61 -2.44
N VAL A 121 0.64 6.15 -2.40
CA VAL A 121 -0.01 6.80 -3.56
C VAL A 121 -0.04 8.31 -3.50
N SER A 122 0.19 8.90 -2.32
CA SER A 122 0.25 10.36 -2.16
C SER A 122 1.51 10.94 -2.78
N THR A 123 1.43 12.20 -3.21
CA THR A 123 2.60 12.93 -3.74
C THR A 123 3.76 12.93 -2.73
N ALA A 124 3.47 13.00 -1.43
CA ALA A 124 4.47 12.95 -0.38
C ALA A 124 5.20 11.61 -0.32
N SER A 125 4.46 10.48 -0.32
CA SER A 125 5.04 9.12 -0.35
C SER A 125 5.86 8.89 -1.62
N LEU A 126 5.34 9.32 -2.77
CA LEU A 126 6.02 9.21 -4.05
C LEU A 126 7.32 10.04 -4.08
N GLY A 127 7.28 11.27 -3.55
CA GLY A 127 8.45 12.12 -3.41
C GLY A 127 9.51 11.55 -2.47
N ALA A 128 9.09 10.90 -1.39
CA ALA A 128 9.98 10.23 -0.45
C ALA A 128 10.79 9.11 -1.12
N VAL A 129 10.16 8.29 -1.96
CA VAL A 129 10.88 7.25 -2.74
C VAL A 129 11.90 7.88 -3.69
N PHE A 130 11.51 8.96 -4.39
CA PHE A 130 12.40 9.64 -5.33
C PHE A 130 13.64 10.26 -4.64
N THR A 131 13.47 10.74 -3.42
CA THR A 131 14.54 11.38 -2.64
C THR A 131 15.28 10.43 -1.71
N ASP A 132 14.98 9.13 -1.74
CA ASP A 132 15.50 8.12 -0.80
C ASP A 132 15.26 8.52 0.66
N ALA A 133 14.13 9.17 0.93
CA ALA A 133 13.75 9.52 2.28
C ALA A 133 13.32 8.27 3.06
N LYS A 134 13.65 8.23 4.37
CA LYS A 134 13.33 7.09 5.24
C LYS A 134 11.88 7.11 5.76
N GLU A 135 11.13 8.14 5.42
CA GLU A 135 9.76 8.34 5.86
C GLU A 135 8.76 7.95 4.78
N GLY A 136 7.56 7.52 5.18
CA GLY A 136 6.50 7.10 4.27
C GLY A 136 6.63 5.66 3.79
N PHE A 137 5.85 5.34 2.78
CA PHE A 137 5.78 3.99 2.18
C PHE A 137 6.03 4.08 0.68
N ALA A 138 6.81 3.16 0.17
CA ALA A 138 6.91 2.96 -1.28
C ALA A 138 5.58 2.39 -1.83
N PRO A 139 5.26 2.64 -3.11
CA PRO A 139 4.11 2.02 -3.74
C PRO A 139 4.14 0.50 -3.58
N SER A 140 3.07 -0.04 -3.00
CA SER A 140 3.00 -1.44 -2.54
C SER A 140 3.30 -2.46 -3.64
N THR A 141 2.92 -2.17 -4.89
CA THR A 141 3.19 -3.05 -6.05
C THR A 141 4.69 -3.08 -6.40
N ALA A 142 5.37 -1.93 -6.39
CA ALA A 142 6.81 -1.85 -6.65
C ALA A 142 7.60 -2.52 -5.53
N GLU A 143 7.27 -2.24 -4.29
CA GLU A 143 7.85 -2.87 -3.11
C GLU A 143 7.71 -4.40 -3.15
N ALA A 144 6.54 -4.91 -3.54
CA ALA A 144 6.32 -6.35 -3.69
C ALA A 144 7.23 -7.00 -4.74
N CYS A 145 7.53 -6.29 -5.83
CA CYS A 145 8.47 -6.79 -6.85
C CYS A 145 9.89 -6.89 -6.30
N VAL A 146 10.36 -5.85 -5.61
CA VAL A 146 11.70 -5.81 -4.99
C VAL A 146 11.83 -6.92 -3.95
N ARG A 147 10.87 -7.02 -3.02
CA ARG A 147 10.87 -8.09 -2.00
C ARG A 147 10.82 -9.49 -2.58
N ALA A 148 10.18 -9.69 -3.73
CA ALA A 148 10.20 -10.98 -4.42
C ALA A 148 11.59 -11.28 -4.99
N LEU A 149 12.28 -10.30 -5.55
CA LEU A 149 13.65 -10.46 -6.05
C LEU A 149 14.61 -10.80 -4.90
N ASP A 150 14.53 -10.06 -3.79
CA ASP A 150 15.33 -10.29 -2.58
C ASP A 150 15.09 -11.69 -2.01
N PHE A 151 13.82 -12.08 -1.86
CA PHE A 151 13.47 -13.41 -1.33
C PHE A 151 14.03 -14.58 -2.15
N TYR A 152 14.16 -14.38 -3.45
CA TYR A 152 14.69 -15.40 -4.35
C TYR A 152 16.19 -15.25 -4.65
N ASP A 153 16.88 -14.38 -3.93
CA ASP A 153 18.31 -14.06 -4.11
C ASP A 153 18.64 -13.73 -5.57
N ILE A 154 17.82 -12.88 -6.21
CA ILE A 154 18.05 -12.42 -7.57
C ILE A 154 18.83 -11.10 -7.53
N PRO A 155 20.13 -11.10 -7.83
CA PRO A 155 20.91 -9.88 -7.87
C PRO A 155 20.47 -9.02 -9.06
N VAL A 156 20.15 -7.76 -8.81
CA VAL A 156 19.70 -6.81 -9.85
C VAL A 156 20.78 -5.81 -10.24
N GLU A 157 21.79 -5.63 -9.38
CA GLU A 157 22.92 -4.72 -9.65
C GLU A 157 23.67 -5.13 -10.91
N GLY A 158 23.85 -4.19 -11.84
CA GLY A 158 24.49 -4.41 -13.13
C GLY A 158 23.73 -5.33 -14.08
N LYS A 159 22.46 -5.63 -13.82
CA LYS A 159 21.61 -6.46 -14.68
C LYS A 159 20.70 -5.61 -15.57
N HIS A 160 20.39 -6.17 -16.73
CA HIS A 160 19.36 -5.58 -17.59
C HIS A 160 17.99 -6.03 -17.11
N VAL A 161 17.22 -5.09 -16.58
CA VAL A 161 15.85 -5.32 -16.06
C VAL A 161 14.85 -4.69 -17.00
N VAL A 162 13.80 -5.44 -17.37
CA VAL A 162 12.69 -4.93 -18.19
C VAL A 162 11.42 -4.98 -17.35
N VAL A 163 10.79 -3.81 -17.15
CA VAL A 163 9.50 -3.68 -16.47
C VAL A 163 8.42 -3.46 -17.51
N VAL A 164 7.39 -4.33 -17.52
CA VAL A 164 6.27 -4.25 -18.46
C VAL A 164 5.02 -3.79 -17.72
N GLY A 165 4.52 -2.60 -18.04
CA GLY A 165 3.32 -2.01 -17.44
C GLY A 165 3.13 -0.55 -17.88
N ARG A 166 2.06 0.08 -17.39
CA ARG A 166 1.72 1.49 -17.71
C ARG A 166 1.33 2.31 -16.48
N SER A 167 1.23 1.67 -15.31
CA SER A 167 0.86 2.35 -14.07
C SER A 167 2.05 3.11 -13.50
N LEU A 168 1.86 4.36 -13.13
CA LEU A 168 2.87 5.18 -12.45
C LEU A 168 3.41 4.46 -11.20
N VAL A 169 2.52 3.98 -10.35
CA VAL A 169 2.88 3.32 -9.07
C VAL A 169 3.47 1.91 -9.26
N ALA A 170 3.20 1.24 -10.38
CA ALA A 170 3.73 -0.10 -10.63
C ALA A 170 5.02 -0.09 -11.46
N VAL A 171 5.19 0.86 -12.38
CA VAL A 171 6.32 0.84 -13.33
C VAL A 171 7.38 1.85 -12.96
N SER A 172 7.04 3.13 -12.91
CA SER A 172 8.04 4.19 -12.66
C SER A 172 8.74 4.00 -11.32
N TYR A 173 8.00 3.60 -10.29
CA TYR A 173 8.56 3.36 -8.96
C TYR A 173 9.34 2.06 -8.84
N THR A 174 9.01 1.02 -9.61
CA THR A 174 9.86 -0.18 -9.65
C THR A 174 11.25 0.16 -10.20
N HIS A 175 11.34 1.02 -11.19
CA HIS A 175 12.62 1.49 -11.70
C HIS A 175 13.43 2.30 -10.68
N LEU A 176 12.76 3.13 -9.87
CA LEU A 176 13.43 3.95 -8.84
C LEU A 176 13.89 3.13 -7.63
N THR A 177 13.16 2.06 -7.28
CA THR A 177 13.47 1.22 -6.12
C THR A 177 14.49 0.12 -6.42
N LEU A 178 14.74 -0.20 -7.68
CA LEU A 178 15.78 -1.13 -8.06
C LEU A 178 17.16 -0.44 -7.97
N PRO A 179 18.16 -1.07 -7.32
CA PRO A 179 19.53 -0.57 -7.29
C PRO A 179 20.18 -0.75 -8.68
N THR A 180 19.68 0.00 -9.64
CA THR A 180 20.25 0.06 -10.98
C THR A 180 21.22 1.23 -11.07
N THR A 181 22.41 1.00 -11.61
CA THR A 181 23.33 2.09 -11.93
C THR A 181 22.65 3.03 -12.93
N PRO A 182 22.47 4.33 -12.62
CA PRO A 182 21.97 5.26 -13.62
C PRO A 182 22.95 5.28 -14.78
N TYR A 183 22.47 4.96 -15.97
CA TYR A 183 23.22 5.27 -17.17
C TYR A 183 23.19 6.80 -17.33
N VAL A 184 24.34 7.41 -17.14
CA VAL A 184 24.59 8.79 -17.56
C VAL A 184 24.89 8.80 -19.05
#